data_a0132e506a96312bc75fcbf7a2c9183f
#
_entry.id   a0132e506a96312bc75fcbf7a2c9183f
#
_cell.length_a   1.000
_cell.length_b   1.000
_cell.length_c   1.000
_cell.angle_alpha   90.00
_cell.angle_beta   90.00
_cell.angle_gamma   90.00
#
_symmetry.space_group_name_H-M   'P 1'
#
loop_
_entity.id
_entity.type
_entity.pdbx_description
1 polymer ?
#
loop_
_entity_poly.entity_id
_entity_poly.type
_entity_poly.pdbx_seq_one_letter_code
_entity_poly.pdbx_strand_id
1 'polypeptide(L)'
;VRILIESQDTARTISMLEQQKLDIGLIAEPKNRRSLSFLPVMRIEDTFVCTRSYLENLRIREGADVDPFESGTILLLDRSNMTRTHIDAYFAEHGIEPKQILEATTMDLLIEFAKTGLGIGCVIREFVREELKDGSLIELPLEVPIRNRTIGFAYHPTAMTRTMNDFVQFCS
;
A
#
# COMPACT_ATOMS: atom_id res chain seq x y z
N VAL A 1 8.65 -0.62 -29.84
CA VAL A 1 8.38 0.23 -28.67
C VAL A 1 9.46 -0.08 -27.63
N ARG A 2 10.04 0.96 -27.03
CA ARG A 2 10.96 0.83 -25.89
C ARG A 2 10.18 1.23 -24.65
N ILE A 3 10.16 0.35 -23.63
CA ILE A 3 9.50 0.60 -22.35
C ILE A 3 10.59 0.77 -21.30
N LEU A 4 10.50 1.85 -20.52
CA LEU A 4 11.29 2.07 -19.32
C LEU A 4 10.34 2.10 -18.13
N ILE A 5 10.63 1.29 -17.11
CA ILE A 5 9.84 1.24 -15.88
C ILE A 5 10.68 1.82 -14.75
N GLU A 6 10.13 2.82 -14.07
CA GLU A 6 10.72 3.44 -12.90
C GLU A 6 9.79 3.24 -11.69
N SER A 7 10.36 2.88 -10.54
CA SER A 7 9.63 2.75 -9.28
C SER A 7 9.89 3.97 -8.41
N GLN A 8 8.83 4.64 -7.97
CA GLN A 8 8.90 5.84 -7.14
C GLN A 8 7.57 6.08 -6.42
N ASP A 9 7.54 7.02 -5.49
CA ASP A 9 6.31 7.40 -4.78
C ASP A 9 5.28 8.11 -5.70
N THR A 10 4.02 8.11 -5.27
CA THR A 10 2.92 8.69 -6.04
C THR A 10 3.07 10.20 -6.24
N ALA A 11 3.56 10.94 -5.27
CA ALA A 11 3.69 12.41 -5.39
C ALA A 11 4.71 12.77 -6.46
N ARG A 12 5.84 12.08 -6.48
CA ARG A 12 6.87 12.24 -7.51
C ARG A 12 6.36 11.82 -8.88
N THR A 13 5.63 10.71 -8.96
CA THR A 13 4.99 10.25 -10.22
C THR A 13 4.05 11.30 -10.78
N ILE A 14 3.16 11.88 -9.96
CA ILE A 14 2.26 12.96 -10.38
C ILE A 14 3.04 14.17 -10.90
N SER A 15 4.06 14.61 -10.14
CA SER A 15 4.89 15.75 -10.56
C SER A 15 5.59 15.51 -11.91
N MET A 16 6.10 14.30 -12.15
CA MET A 16 6.75 13.95 -13.40
C MET A 16 5.77 13.82 -14.57
N LEU A 17 4.54 13.36 -14.33
CA LEU A 17 3.46 13.36 -15.33
C LEU A 17 3.06 14.78 -15.70
N GLU A 18 2.88 15.68 -14.72
CA GLU A 18 2.57 17.09 -14.95
C GLU A 18 3.68 17.80 -15.75
N GLN A 19 4.94 17.43 -15.53
CA GLN A 19 6.11 17.93 -16.27
C GLN A 19 6.35 17.19 -17.59
N GLN A 20 5.49 16.23 -17.96
CA GLN A 20 5.62 15.40 -19.17
C GLN A 20 6.98 14.66 -19.25
N LYS A 21 7.55 14.28 -18.09
CA LYS A 21 8.77 13.46 -17.98
C LYS A 21 8.48 11.98 -17.89
N LEU A 22 7.23 11.63 -17.59
CA LEU A 22 6.66 10.28 -17.67
C LEU A 22 5.46 10.30 -18.57
N ASP A 23 5.27 9.21 -19.30
CA ASP A 23 4.12 9.04 -20.20
C ASP A 23 2.88 8.57 -19.42
N ILE A 24 3.04 7.54 -18.59
CA ILE A 24 1.95 6.91 -17.82
C ILE A 24 2.49 6.55 -16.43
N GLY A 25 1.70 6.77 -15.39
CA GLY A 25 2.00 6.35 -14.02
C GLY A 25 0.91 5.43 -13.46
N LEU A 26 1.29 4.31 -12.84
CA LEU A 26 0.38 3.49 -12.06
C LEU A 26 0.40 4.01 -10.61
N ILE A 27 -0.71 4.60 -10.17
CA ILE A 27 -0.81 5.27 -8.87
C ILE A 27 -2.15 5.00 -8.19
N ALA A 28 -2.22 5.26 -6.89
CA ALA A 28 -3.49 5.38 -6.21
C ALA A 28 -4.28 6.59 -6.74
N GLU A 29 -5.61 6.46 -6.79
CA GLU A 29 -6.48 7.54 -7.29
C GLU A 29 -6.24 8.84 -6.51
N PRO A 30 -5.76 9.90 -7.18
CA PRO A 30 -5.49 11.16 -6.51
C PRO A 30 -6.79 11.89 -6.17
N LYS A 31 -6.88 12.47 -4.97
CA LYS A 31 -8.04 13.28 -4.54
C LYS A 31 -8.29 14.48 -5.46
N ASN A 32 -7.24 15.04 -6.02
CA ASN A 32 -7.30 16.12 -7.00
C ASN A 32 -6.52 15.69 -8.25
N ARG A 33 -7.23 15.47 -9.36
CA ARG A 33 -6.64 15.00 -10.61
C ARG A 33 -5.91 16.10 -11.38
N ARG A 34 -6.14 17.38 -11.05
CA ARG A 34 -5.55 18.54 -11.72
C ARG A 34 -5.67 18.43 -13.27
N SER A 35 -4.51 18.40 -13.97
CA SER A 35 -4.44 18.25 -15.43
C SER A 35 -4.37 16.81 -15.91
N LEU A 36 -4.42 15.81 -14.99
CA LEU A 36 -4.24 14.41 -15.32
C LEU A 36 -5.57 13.70 -15.53
N SER A 37 -5.61 12.81 -16.51
CA SER A 37 -6.64 11.79 -16.65
C SER A 37 -6.27 10.57 -15.80
N PHE A 38 -7.29 9.84 -15.33
CA PHE A 38 -7.10 8.66 -14.51
C PHE A 38 -8.02 7.54 -15.01
N LEU A 39 -7.41 6.41 -15.36
CA LEU A 39 -8.10 5.18 -15.73
C LEU A 39 -8.03 4.20 -14.55
N PRO A 40 -9.13 3.94 -13.84
CA PRO A 40 -9.15 2.97 -12.76
C PRO A 40 -8.89 1.55 -13.31
N VAL A 41 -8.01 0.79 -12.63
CA VAL A 41 -7.64 -0.58 -13.04
C VAL A 41 -8.10 -1.59 -12.00
N MET A 42 -7.86 -1.30 -10.72
CA MET A 42 -8.12 -2.27 -9.65
C MET A 42 -8.48 -1.56 -8.34
N ARG A 43 -9.41 -2.16 -7.60
CA ARG A 43 -9.60 -1.82 -6.18
C ARG A 43 -8.62 -2.64 -5.35
N ILE A 44 -8.05 -2.01 -4.33
CA ILE A 44 -7.12 -2.63 -3.41
C ILE A 44 -7.60 -2.47 -1.97
N GLU A 45 -7.27 -3.47 -1.15
CA GLU A 45 -7.59 -3.51 0.26
C GLU A 45 -6.28 -3.44 1.06
N ASP A 46 -6.19 -2.47 1.97
CA ASP A 46 -5.11 -2.45 2.94
C ASP A 46 -5.50 -3.32 4.13
N THR A 47 -4.56 -4.13 4.62
CA THR A 47 -4.78 -5.02 5.76
C THR A 47 -3.52 -5.13 6.61
N PHE A 48 -3.65 -5.68 7.81
CA PHE A 48 -2.54 -5.96 8.71
C PHE A 48 -2.28 -7.45 8.78
N VAL A 49 -1.03 -7.84 8.55
CA VAL A 49 -0.61 -9.24 8.54
C VAL A 49 0.62 -9.47 9.41
N CYS A 50 0.72 -10.66 9.98
CA CYS A 50 1.92 -11.11 10.67
C CYS A 50 2.06 -12.63 10.58
N THR A 51 3.17 -13.18 11.03
CA THR A 51 3.27 -14.62 11.23
C THR A 51 2.51 -15.05 12.47
N ARG A 52 1.99 -16.27 12.49
CA ARG A 52 1.35 -16.86 13.68
C ARG A 52 2.27 -16.86 14.89
N SER A 53 3.54 -17.23 14.68
CA SER A 53 4.55 -17.25 15.75
C SER A 53 4.81 -15.87 16.33
N TYR A 54 4.79 -14.81 15.54
CA TYR A 54 4.92 -13.44 16.07
C TYR A 54 3.78 -13.12 17.03
N LEU A 55 2.54 -13.39 16.63
CA LEU A 55 1.36 -13.09 17.45
C LEU A 55 1.34 -13.93 18.74
N GLU A 56 1.71 -15.21 18.66
CA GLU A 56 1.83 -16.09 19.83
C GLU A 56 2.89 -15.60 20.81
N ASN A 57 4.08 -15.24 20.32
CA ASN A 57 5.16 -14.69 21.14
C ASN A 57 4.77 -13.36 21.79
N LEU A 58 4.04 -12.49 21.05
CA LEU A 58 3.52 -11.24 21.62
C LEU A 58 2.58 -11.52 22.78
N ARG A 59 1.64 -12.47 22.64
CA ARG A 59 0.71 -12.87 23.70
C ARG A 59 1.38 -13.51 24.91
N ILE A 60 2.43 -14.30 24.69
CA ILE A 60 3.22 -14.88 25.78
C ILE A 60 3.91 -13.78 26.59
N ARG A 61 4.44 -12.76 25.93
CA ARG A 61 5.21 -11.68 26.57
C ARG A 61 4.32 -10.65 27.25
N GLU A 62 3.22 -10.26 26.63
CA GLU A 62 2.39 -9.13 27.07
C GLU A 62 1.04 -9.56 27.70
N GLY A 63 0.67 -10.85 27.56
CA GLY A 63 -0.59 -11.40 28.03
C GLY A 63 -1.54 -11.82 26.90
N ALA A 64 -2.49 -12.70 27.23
CA ALA A 64 -3.39 -13.29 26.23
C ALA A 64 -4.34 -12.26 25.58
N ASP A 65 -4.74 -11.23 26.33
CA ASP A 65 -5.69 -10.19 25.92
C ASP A 65 -4.98 -8.93 25.38
N VAL A 66 -3.70 -9.05 25.00
CA VAL A 66 -2.92 -7.92 24.46
C VAL A 66 -3.52 -7.37 23.19
N ASP A 67 -3.61 -6.05 23.08
CA ASP A 67 -3.87 -5.37 21.81
C ASP A 67 -2.60 -5.39 20.95
N PRO A 68 -2.62 -6.11 19.80
CA PRO A 68 -1.46 -6.22 18.93
C PRO A 68 -1.03 -4.87 18.31
N PHE A 69 -1.96 -3.95 18.12
CA PHE A 69 -1.66 -2.63 17.54
C PHE A 69 -0.97 -1.70 18.54
N GLU A 70 -1.30 -1.82 19.82
CA GLU A 70 -0.68 -1.03 20.87
C GLU A 70 0.70 -1.58 21.29
N SER A 71 0.82 -2.90 21.44
CA SER A 71 1.98 -3.55 22.04
C SER A 71 2.94 -4.17 21.04
N GLY A 72 2.48 -4.42 19.81
CA GLY A 72 3.30 -4.97 18.73
C GLY A 72 4.16 -3.92 18.03
N THR A 73 5.13 -4.41 17.25
CA THR A 73 5.88 -3.59 16.29
C THR A 73 5.06 -3.49 15.00
N ILE A 74 4.63 -2.29 14.63
CA ILE A 74 3.88 -2.06 13.41
C ILE A 74 4.84 -1.68 12.28
N LEU A 75 4.79 -2.44 11.19
CA LEU A 75 5.60 -2.20 9.99
C LEU A 75 4.78 -1.37 9.02
N LEU A 76 5.26 -0.19 8.67
CA LEU A 76 4.58 0.75 7.79
C LEU A 76 5.51 1.22 6.68
N LEU A 77 4.95 1.71 5.60
CA LEU A 77 5.72 2.47 4.62
C LEU A 77 6.16 3.80 5.21
N ASP A 78 7.21 4.39 4.66
CA ASP A 78 7.69 5.70 5.09
C ASP A 78 6.63 6.81 4.90
N ARG A 79 6.80 7.93 5.59
CA ARG A 79 5.80 9.01 5.65
C ARG A 79 5.57 9.74 4.33
N SER A 80 6.46 9.60 3.35
CA SER A 80 6.28 10.18 2.02
C SER A 80 5.28 9.39 1.16
N ASN A 81 4.97 8.15 1.56
CA ASN A 81 4.11 7.25 0.80
C ASN A 81 2.62 7.55 1.06
N MET A 82 1.82 7.59 -0.01
CA MET A 82 0.37 7.83 0.11
C MET A 82 -0.38 6.72 0.84
N THR A 83 0.10 5.48 0.77
CA THR A 83 -0.46 4.38 1.58
C THR A 83 -0.29 4.68 3.06
N ARG A 84 0.90 5.16 3.47
CA ARG A 84 1.14 5.57 4.85
C ARG A 84 0.18 6.68 5.30
N THR A 85 -0.01 7.70 4.50
CA THR A 85 -0.97 8.78 4.80
C THR A 85 -2.39 8.25 5.00
N HIS A 86 -2.79 7.27 4.20
CA HIS A 86 -4.11 6.63 4.32
C HIS A 86 -4.24 5.85 5.64
N ILE A 87 -3.20 5.13 6.04
CA ILE A 87 -3.18 4.34 7.29
C ILE A 87 -3.07 5.24 8.52
N ASP A 88 -2.26 6.30 8.47
CA ASP A 88 -2.18 7.27 9.57
C ASP A 88 -3.55 7.93 9.82
N ALA A 89 -4.31 8.23 8.76
CA ALA A 89 -5.68 8.74 8.89
C ALA A 89 -6.62 7.70 9.51
N TYR A 90 -6.52 6.43 9.12
CA TYR A 90 -7.28 5.34 9.72
C TYR A 90 -6.95 5.20 11.21
N PHE A 91 -5.68 5.21 11.60
CA PHE A 91 -5.27 5.15 12.99
C PHE A 91 -5.83 6.32 13.81
N ALA A 92 -5.74 7.54 13.29
CA ALA A 92 -6.28 8.72 13.96
C ALA A 92 -7.81 8.67 14.12
N GLU A 93 -8.54 8.18 13.10
CA GLU A 93 -10.00 8.05 13.12
C GLU A 93 -10.47 7.02 14.17
N HIS A 94 -9.65 5.97 14.42
CA HIS A 94 -10.01 4.87 15.32
C HIS A 94 -9.25 4.86 16.65
N GLY A 95 -8.47 5.91 16.94
CA GLY A 95 -7.73 6.03 18.20
C GLY A 95 -6.64 4.97 18.38
N ILE A 96 -6.07 4.48 17.29
CA ILE A 96 -4.97 3.50 17.32
C ILE A 96 -3.65 4.26 17.41
N GLU A 97 -2.89 4.01 18.48
CA GLU A 97 -1.60 4.67 18.74
C GLU A 97 -0.48 3.63 18.88
N PRO A 98 0.14 3.19 17.77
CA PRO A 98 1.23 2.23 17.82
C PRO A 98 2.43 2.78 18.63
N LYS A 99 2.88 2.04 19.63
CA LYS A 99 4.05 2.44 20.44
C LYS A 99 5.38 2.18 19.74
N GLN A 100 5.40 1.21 18.84
CA GLN A 100 6.60 0.84 18.09
C GLN A 100 6.26 0.80 16.59
N ILE A 101 6.95 1.62 15.82
CA ILE A 101 6.82 1.67 14.35
C ILE A 101 8.19 1.40 13.74
N LEU A 102 8.23 0.49 12.76
CA LEU A 102 9.36 0.29 11.88
C LEU A 102 8.93 0.70 10.47
N GLU A 103 9.72 1.55 9.82
CA GLU A 103 9.42 2.06 8.51
C GLU A 103 10.22 1.35 7.42
N ALA A 104 9.56 0.99 6.33
CA ALA A 104 10.15 0.42 5.13
C ALA A 104 9.90 1.36 3.95
N THR A 105 10.84 1.41 3.01
CA THR A 105 10.74 2.28 1.83
C THR A 105 9.89 1.69 0.72
N THR A 106 9.72 0.36 0.68
CA THR A 106 8.95 -0.34 -0.35
C THR A 106 8.00 -1.37 0.26
N MET A 107 6.90 -1.65 -0.45
CA MET A 107 5.93 -2.66 -0.03
C MET A 107 6.54 -4.06 0.02
N ASP A 108 7.40 -4.41 -0.94
CA ASP A 108 8.05 -5.73 -0.99
C ASP A 108 8.92 -5.95 0.25
N LEU A 109 9.72 -4.94 0.64
CA LEU A 109 10.55 -5.01 1.83
C LEU A 109 9.69 -5.14 3.11
N LEU A 110 8.58 -4.44 3.17
CA LEU A 110 7.64 -4.50 4.29
C LEU A 110 7.02 -5.90 4.41
N ILE A 111 6.61 -6.50 3.29
CA ILE A 111 6.08 -7.86 3.24
C ILE A 111 7.14 -8.87 3.71
N GLU A 112 8.38 -8.77 3.23
CA GLU A 112 9.46 -9.64 3.67
C GLU A 112 9.74 -9.51 5.17
N PHE A 113 9.71 -8.30 5.74
CA PHE A 113 9.83 -8.11 7.19
C PHE A 113 8.68 -8.77 7.96
N ALA A 114 7.45 -8.66 7.47
CA ALA A 114 6.32 -9.35 8.09
C ALA A 114 6.49 -10.89 8.05
N LYS A 115 6.95 -11.44 6.93
CA LYS A 115 7.22 -12.88 6.75
C LYS A 115 8.33 -13.41 7.66
N THR A 116 9.31 -12.60 8.00
CA THR A 116 10.36 -12.97 8.95
C THR A 116 9.91 -12.92 10.41
N GLY A 117 8.69 -12.45 10.68
CA GLY A 117 8.16 -12.30 12.04
C GLY A 117 8.72 -11.09 12.79
N LEU A 118 9.16 -10.04 12.06
CA LEU A 118 9.68 -8.83 12.66
C LEU A 118 8.59 -7.96 13.28
N GLY A 119 7.35 -8.07 12.79
CA GLY A 119 6.22 -7.29 13.27
C GLY A 119 4.92 -7.55 12.51
N ILE A 120 3.99 -6.64 12.69
CA ILE A 120 2.68 -6.60 12.03
C ILE A 120 2.78 -5.64 10.85
N GLY A 121 2.75 -6.17 9.63
CA GLY A 121 2.87 -5.37 8.42
C GLY A 121 1.53 -4.85 7.92
N CYS A 122 1.44 -3.54 7.63
CA CYS A 122 0.35 -2.99 6.85
C CYS A 122 0.64 -3.17 5.37
N VAL A 123 -0.11 -4.02 4.70
CA VAL A 123 0.14 -4.43 3.32
C VAL A 123 -1.11 -4.32 2.45
N ILE A 124 -0.91 -4.28 1.14
CA ILE A 124 -1.99 -4.47 0.18
C ILE A 124 -2.33 -5.97 0.14
N ARG A 125 -3.57 -6.32 0.50
CA ARG A 125 -4.05 -7.70 0.66
C ARG A 125 -3.82 -8.55 -0.59
N GLU A 126 -4.00 -7.93 -1.77
CA GLU A 126 -3.79 -8.58 -3.06
C GLU A 126 -2.35 -9.05 -3.27
N PHE A 127 -1.37 -8.39 -2.65
CA PHE A 127 0.06 -8.72 -2.81
C PHE A 127 0.52 -9.87 -1.93
N VAL A 128 -0.25 -10.21 -0.89
CA VAL A 128 0.06 -11.31 0.05
C VAL A 128 -0.98 -12.45 -0.01
N ARG A 129 -1.70 -12.54 -1.13
CA ARG A 129 -2.78 -13.53 -1.30
C ARG A 129 -2.30 -14.96 -1.13
N GLU A 130 -1.13 -15.30 -1.65
CA GLU A 130 -0.58 -16.64 -1.55
C GLU A 130 -0.13 -16.95 -0.11
N GLU A 131 0.51 -15.99 0.57
CA GLU A 131 0.93 -16.10 1.97
C GLU A 131 -0.26 -16.26 2.93
N LEU A 132 -1.37 -15.58 2.64
CA LEU A 132 -2.61 -15.75 3.41
C LEU A 132 -3.26 -17.13 3.14
N LYS A 133 -3.16 -17.64 1.91
CA LYS A 133 -3.71 -18.92 1.52
C LYS A 133 -2.93 -20.11 2.10
N ASP A 134 -1.61 -20.05 2.10
CA ASP A 134 -0.74 -21.10 2.62
C ASP A 134 -0.52 -21.00 4.15
N GLY A 135 -0.95 -19.86 4.75
CA GLY A 135 -0.88 -19.63 6.20
C GLY A 135 0.48 -19.17 6.70
N SER A 136 1.43 -18.83 5.82
CA SER A 136 2.71 -18.24 6.21
C SER A 136 2.53 -16.84 6.81
N LEU A 137 1.51 -16.11 6.36
CA LEU A 137 0.98 -14.92 7.02
C LEU A 137 -0.47 -15.15 7.45
N ILE A 138 -0.86 -14.52 8.54
CA ILE A 138 -2.24 -14.43 9.01
C ILE A 138 -2.69 -12.98 9.04
N GLU A 139 -3.94 -12.77 8.71
CA GLU A 139 -4.58 -11.45 8.76
C GLU A 139 -5.05 -11.15 10.18
N LEU A 140 -4.79 -9.93 10.67
CA LEU A 140 -5.34 -9.48 11.94
C LEU A 140 -6.75 -8.92 11.71
N PRO A 141 -7.74 -9.38 12.51
CA PRO A 141 -9.09 -8.84 12.40
C PRO A 141 -9.11 -7.38 12.85
N LEU A 142 -9.83 -6.55 12.09
CA LEU A 142 -10.11 -5.16 12.43
C LEU A 142 -11.57 -5.02 12.80
N GLU A 143 -11.89 -4.25 13.84
CA GLU A 143 -13.28 -3.92 14.20
C GLU A 143 -13.97 -3.15 13.07
N VAL A 144 -13.25 -2.20 12.48
CA VAL A 144 -13.70 -1.43 11.32
C VAL A 144 -12.70 -1.65 10.18
N PRO A 145 -13.14 -2.15 9.03
CA PRO A 145 -12.27 -2.33 7.88
C PRO A 145 -11.69 -1.01 7.36
N ILE A 146 -10.45 -1.05 6.89
CA ILE A 146 -9.83 0.07 6.18
C ILE A 146 -10.59 0.31 4.88
N ARG A 147 -10.87 1.56 4.53
CA ARG A 147 -11.57 1.91 3.29
C ARG A 147 -10.73 1.50 2.09
N ASN A 148 -11.35 0.76 1.17
CA ASN A 148 -10.72 0.35 -0.08
C ASN A 148 -10.27 1.57 -0.89
N ARG A 149 -9.18 1.38 -1.62
CA ARG A 149 -8.63 2.38 -2.55
C ARG A 149 -8.68 1.85 -3.98
N THR A 150 -8.64 2.78 -4.93
CA THR A 150 -8.51 2.44 -6.35
C THR A 150 -7.10 2.78 -6.80
N ILE A 151 -6.46 1.87 -7.52
CA ILE A 151 -5.25 2.15 -8.28
C ILE A 151 -5.58 2.14 -9.77
N GLY A 152 -4.83 2.92 -10.52
CA GLY A 152 -5.07 3.05 -11.95
C GLY A 152 -3.97 3.80 -12.66
N PHE A 153 -4.11 3.91 -13.97
CA PHE A 153 -3.18 4.64 -14.81
C PHE A 153 -3.54 6.12 -14.85
N ALA A 154 -2.59 6.96 -14.46
CA ALA A 154 -2.65 8.39 -14.63
C ALA A 154 -1.77 8.82 -15.81
N TYR A 155 -2.24 9.79 -16.60
CA TYR A 155 -1.53 10.31 -17.76
C TYR A 155 -1.99 11.72 -18.08
N HIS A 156 -1.14 12.46 -18.83
CA HIS A 156 -1.51 13.80 -19.29
C HIS A 156 -2.28 13.70 -20.61
N PRO A 157 -3.57 14.10 -20.68
CA PRO A 157 -4.43 13.85 -21.84
C PRO A 157 -3.95 14.52 -23.12
N THR A 158 -3.22 15.63 -23.04
CA THR A 158 -2.69 16.35 -24.20
C THR A 158 -1.32 15.85 -24.68
N ALA A 159 -0.68 14.94 -23.92
CA ALA A 159 0.64 14.38 -24.26
C ALA A 159 0.55 12.95 -24.81
N MET A 160 -0.65 12.48 -25.17
CA MET A 160 -0.89 11.10 -25.59
C MET A 160 -0.33 10.83 -26.98
N THR A 161 0.57 9.85 -27.07
CA THR A 161 0.99 9.26 -28.35
C THR A 161 0.00 8.19 -28.81
N ARG A 162 0.09 7.75 -30.07
CA ARG A 162 -0.72 6.65 -30.58
C ARG A 162 -0.55 5.37 -29.74
N THR A 163 0.69 5.02 -29.41
CA THR A 163 0.99 3.84 -28.57
C THR A 163 0.40 3.94 -27.18
N MET A 164 0.41 5.12 -26.57
CA MET A 164 -0.23 5.35 -25.26
C MET A 164 -1.75 5.21 -25.36
N ASN A 165 -2.36 5.74 -26.40
CA ASN A 165 -3.80 5.57 -26.63
C ASN A 165 -4.17 4.10 -26.81
N ASP A 166 -3.41 3.33 -27.60
CA ASP A 166 -3.63 1.92 -27.80
C ASP A 166 -3.51 1.15 -26.45
N PHE A 167 -2.52 1.50 -25.62
CA PHE A 167 -2.35 0.92 -24.28
C PHE A 167 -3.53 1.24 -23.36
N VAL A 168 -3.94 2.50 -23.26
CA VAL A 168 -5.07 2.92 -22.43
C VAL A 168 -6.37 2.25 -22.87
N GLN A 169 -6.62 2.13 -24.18
CA GLN A 169 -7.77 1.40 -24.71
C GLN A 169 -7.73 -0.10 -24.40
N PHE A 170 -6.55 -0.70 -24.41
CA PHE A 170 -6.40 -2.11 -24.05
C PHE A 170 -6.70 -2.36 -22.57
N CYS A 171 -6.38 -1.40 -21.67
CA CYS A 171 -6.61 -1.49 -20.23
C CYS A 171 -8.03 -1.03 -19.79
N SER A 172 -8.83 -0.48 -20.71
CA SER A 172 -10.20 -0.01 -20.47
C SER A 172 -11.19 -1.14 -20.69
#